data_0b5b62803971968b1738561b8a733283
#
_entry.id   0b5b62803971968b1738561b8a733283
#
_cell.length_a   1.000
_cell.length_b   1.000
_cell.length_c   1.000
_cell.angle_alpha   90.00
_cell.angle_beta   90.00
_cell.angle_gamma   90.00
#
_symmetry.space_group_name_H-M   'P 1'
#
loop_
_entity.id
_entity.type
_entity.pdbx_description
1 polymer ?
#
loop_
_entity_poly.entity_id
_entity_poly.type
_entity_poly.pdbx_seq_one_letter_code
_entity_poly.pdbx_strand_id
1 'polypeptide(L)'
;MEDMAANGCLTVLLGVDDAGRVEAWVAERPGCVVFAAGEDEALRRIPAAAAEYDGWLARWGLARLWDIPAVARALRTADQTGVCILERVPVGESIVHGNTAAFFAWDQQPVTDDEIEATLRLLAASRRELLATLRRFQPDQLTLRPGGGARTVEQIAR
;
A
#
# COMPACT_ATOMS: atom_id res chain seq x y z
N MET A 1 33.38 -11.21 -11.22
CA MET A 1 33.33 -9.80 -10.80
C MET A 1 32.00 -9.29 -11.30
N GLU A 2 31.15 -9.83 -10.70
CA GLU A 2 30.11 -9.57 -9.71
C GLU A 2 29.24 -8.43 -10.15
N ASP A 3 28.22 -8.92 -10.75
CA ASP A 3 26.94 -8.28 -10.91
C ASP A 3 26.42 -7.94 -9.47
N MET A 4 26.84 -6.81 -8.96
CA MET A 4 26.12 -6.15 -7.89
C MET A 4 24.83 -5.63 -8.49
N ALA A 5 23.98 -6.62 -8.80
CA ALA A 5 22.60 -6.40 -9.19
C ALA A 5 22.02 -5.29 -8.33
N ALA A 6 21.61 -4.27 -9.00
CA ALA A 6 20.82 -3.15 -8.56
C ALA A 6 19.99 -3.53 -7.30
N ASN A 7 20.51 -3.22 -6.11
CA ASN A 7 19.73 -3.17 -4.89
C ASN A 7 18.71 -2.03 -5.11
N GLY A 8 17.65 -2.39 -5.80
CA GLY A 8 16.61 -1.45 -6.13
C GLY A 8 15.95 -0.97 -4.85
N CYS A 9 15.95 0.33 -4.60
CA CYS A 9 15.15 0.90 -3.53
C CYS A 9 13.65 0.69 -3.82
N LEU A 10 12.85 0.64 -2.76
CA LEU A 10 11.40 0.68 -2.85
C LEU A 10 10.97 2.08 -3.25
N THR A 11 10.17 2.18 -4.29
CA THR A 11 9.63 3.47 -4.75
C THR A 11 8.40 3.83 -3.93
N VAL A 12 8.39 5.02 -3.34
CA VAL A 12 7.34 5.47 -2.44
C VAL A 12 6.68 6.75 -2.95
N LEU A 13 5.36 6.77 -2.88
CA LEU A 13 4.49 7.90 -3.12
C LEU A 13 3.94 8.36 -1.76
N LEU A 14 4.10 9.64 -1.43
CA LEU A 14 3.70 10.19 -0.13
C LEU A 14 2.52 11.15 -0.27
N GLY A 15 1.42 10.85 0.43
CA GLY A 15 0.38 11.82 0.73
C GLY A 15 0.62 12.41 2.12
N VAL A 16 0.61 13.75 2.23
CA VAL A 16 0.88 14.45 3.49
C VAL A 16 -0.30 15.36 3.82
N ASP A 17 -0.91 15.21 5.00
CA ASP A 17 -2.00 16.07 5.44
C ASP A 17 -1.49 17.34 6.14
N ASP A 18 -2.41 18.27 6.42
CA ASP A 18 -2.11 19.57 7.05
C ASP A 18 -1.50 19.43 8.46
N ALA A 19 -1.67 18.28 9.12
CA ALA A 19 -1.06 17.98 10.42
C ALA A 19 0.31 17.28 10.30
N GLY A 20 0.82 17.10 9.08
CA GLY A 20 2.08 16.42 8.79
C GLY A 20 2.02 14.91 8.90
N ARG A 21 0.81 14.31 9.02
CA ARG A 21 0.65 12.86 8.97
C ARG A 21 0.77 12.37 7.54
N VAL A 22 1.25 11.15 7.38
CA VAL A 22 1.65 10.62 6.08
C VAL A 22 0.95 9.29 5.79
N GLU A 23 0.49 9.15 4.56
CA GLU A 23 0.25 7.87 3.92
C GLU A 23 1.35 7.61 2.88
N ALA A 24 2.06 6.50 3.02
CA ALA A 24 3.16 6.13 2.16
C ALA A 24 2.80 4.86 1.39
N TRP A 25 2.64 5.00 0.08
CA TRP A 25 2.27 3.93 -0.84
C TRP A 25 3.52 3.38 -1.53
N VAL A 26 3.66 2.06 -1.60
CA VAL A 26 4.76 1.41 -2.32
C VAL A 26 4.31 1.15 -3.76
N ALA A 27 4.89 1.89 -4.72
CA ALA A 27 4.48 1.86 -6.12
C ALA A 27 4.55 0.46 -6.76
N GLU A 28 5.58 -0.32 -6.39
CA GLU A 28 5.76 -1.68 -6.89
C GLU A 28 4.88 -2.73 -6.22
N ARG A 29 4.07 -2.32 -5.23
CA ARG A 29 3.23 -3.22 -4.41
C ARG A 29 1.85 -2.60 -4.18
N PRO A 30 0.98 -2.62 -5.19
CA PRO A 30 -0.35 -2.03 -5.09
C PRO A 30 -1.13 -2.52 -3.88
N GLY A 31 -1.57 -1.58 -3.05
CA GLY A 31 -2.23 -1.88 -1.78
C GLY A 31 -1.29 -1.97 -0.57
N CYS A 32 0.03 -1.95 -0.76
CA CYS A 32 0.99 -1.81 0.33
C CYS A 32 1.10 -0.34 0.75
N VAL A 33 0.52 0.00 1.89
CA VAL A 33 0.49 1.37 2.42
C VAL A 33 0.88 1.40 3.89
N VAL A 34 1.59 2.44 4.28
CA VAL A 34 1.94 2.73 5.69
C VAL A 34 1.35 4.07 6.08
N PHE A 35 0.59 4.10 7.16
CA PHE A 35 0.11 5.33 7.79
C PHE A 35 1.00 5.65 9.00
N ALA A 36 1.47 6.90 9.10
CA ALA A 36 2.38 7.34 10.16
C ALA A 36 2.11 8.78 10.60
N ALA A 37 2.62 9.15 11.78
CA ALA A 37 2.53 10.50 12.31
C ALA A 37 3.44 11.51 11.58
N GLY A 38 4.40 11.00 10.78
CA GLY A 38 5.31 11.82 9.98
C GLY A 38 6.12 10.98 8.99
N GLU A 39 6.81 11.68 8.09
CA GLU A 39 7.56 11.09 6.97
C GLU A 39 8.66 10.12 7.45
N ASP A 40 9.49 10.55 8.41
CA ASP A 40 10.58 9.71 8.92
C ASP A 40 10.08 8.38 9.51
N GLU A 41 8.94 8.39 10.19
CA GLU A 41 8.32 7.18 10.72
C GLU A 41 7.82 6.29 9.59
N ALA A 42 7.14 6.87 8.60
CA ALA A 42 6.64 6.15 7.44
C ALA A 42 7.78 5.43 6.71
N LEU A 43 8.85 6.17 6.36
CA LEU A 43 10.00 5.61 5.63
C LEU A 43 10.70 4.49 6.38
N ARG A 44 10.87 4.61 7.69
CA ARG A 44 11.44 3.52 8.51
C ARG A 44 10.58 2.26 8.51
N ARG A 45 9.24 2.38 8.39
CA ARG A 45 8.30 1.24 8.43
C ARG A 45 8.11 0.56 7.08
N ILE A 46 8.36 1.25 5.97
CA ILE A 46 8.17 0.74 4.60
C ILE A 46 8.86 -0.60 4.34
N PRO A 47 10.16 -0.81 4.68
CA PRO A 47 10.82 -2.08 4.38
C PRO A 47 10.15 -3.28 5.06
N ALA A 48 9.73 -3.12 6.31
CA ALA A 48 9.03 -4.17 7.05
C ALA A 48 7.64 -4.45 6.48
N ALA A 49 6.88 -3.38 6.15
CA ALA A 49 5.55 -3.51 5.54
C ALA A 49 5.62 -4.18 4.16
N ALA A 50 6.62 -3.83 3.35
CA ALA A 50 6.84 -4.44 2.04
C ALA A 50 7.20 -5.93 2.17
N ALA A 51 8.04 -6.30 3.14
CA ALA A 51 8.39 -7.70 3.39
C ALA A 51 7.18 -8.53 3.86
N GLU A 52 6.33 -7.97 4.72
CA GLU A 52 5.07 -8.60 5.15
C GLU A 52 4.11 -8.79 3.97
N TYR A 53 3.97 -7.76 3.14
CA TYR A 53 3.16 -7.80 1.93
C TYR A 53 3.66 -8.85 0.93
N ASP A 54 4.97 -8.95 0.70
CA ASP A 54 5.57 -9.96 -0.16
C ASP A 54 5.32 -11.38 0.38
N GLY A 55 5.40 -11.57 1.70
CA GLY A 55 5.02 -12.80 2.37
C GLY A 55 3.55 -13.16 2.16
N TRP A 56 2.67 -12.15 2.18
CA TRP A 56 1.25 -12.33 1.88
C TRP A 56 1.05 -12.74 0.41
N LEU A 57 1.68 -12.04 -0.54
CA LEU A 57 1.63 -12.40 -1.96
C LEU A 57 2.11 -13.84 -2.22
N ALA A 58 3.20 -14.25 -1.56
CA ALA A 58 3.73 -15.59 -1.70
C ALA A 58 2.75 -16.68 -1.24
N ARG A 59 2.02 -16.46 -0.14
CA ARG A 59 0.98 -17.39 0.36
C ARG A 59 -0.15 -17.60 -0.65
N TRP A 60 -0.44 -16.57 -1.46
CA TRP A 60 -1.48 -16.61 -2.48
C TRP A 60 -0.97 -17.00 -3.88
N GLY A 61 0.32 -17.34 -4.03
CA GLY A 61 0.93 -17.66 -5.32
C GLY A 61 1.05 -16.47 -6.26
N LEU A 62 1.11 -15.25 -5.69
CA LEU A 62 1.13 -13.97 -6.40
C LEU A 62 2.49 -13.27 -6.37
N ALA A 63 3.55 -13.94 -5.91
CA ALA A 63 4.86 -13.34 -5.65
C ALA A 63 5.53 -12.67 -6.87
N ARG A 64 5.06 -12.94 -8.09
CA ARG A 64 5.60 -12.37 -9.34
C ARG A 64 4.54 -11.61 -10.13
N LEU A 65 3.56 -11.06 -9.45
CA LEU A 65 2.43 -10.43 -10.11
C LEU A 65 2.77 -9.11 -10.79
N TRP A 66 3.77 -8.40 -10.28
CA TRP A 66 4.12 -7.05 -10.72
C TRP A 66 5.56 -6.97 -11.19
N ASP A 67 5.74 -6.56 -12.46
CA ASP A 67 7.03 -6.09 -12.95
C ASP A 67 7.04 -4.56 -12.82
N ILE A 68 8.12 -4.03 -12.24
CA ILE A 68 8.25 -2.58 -12.06
C ILE A 68 8.42 -1.92 -13.42
N PRO A 69 7.60 -0.94 -13.81
CA PRO A 69 7.78 -0.20 -15.03
C PRO A 69 9.22 0.36 -15.12
N ALA A 70 9.83 0.28 -16.31
CA ALA A 70 11.21 0.72 -16.55
C ALA A 70 11.45 2.19 -16.15
N VAL A 71 10.41 3.03 -16.22
CA VAL A 71 10.45 4.44 -15.83
C VAL A 71 10.69 4.62 -14.33
N ALA A 72 10.02 3.83 -13.49
CA ALA A 72 10.23 3.88 -12.03
C ALA A 72 11.65 3.45 -11.65
N ARG A 73 12.23 2.54 -12.42
CA ARG A 73 13.60 2.07 -12.21
C ARG A 73 14.65 3.14 -12.57
N ALA A 74 14.36 4.00 -13.54
CA ALA A 74 15.29 5.03 -14.03
C ALA A 74 15.36 6.29 -13.14
N LEU A 75 14.32 6.54 -12.32
CA LEU A 75 14.21 7.77 -11.50
C LEU A 75 14.78 7.61 -10.08
N ARG A 76 15.42 6.48 -9.76
CA ARG A 76 15.84 6.13 -8.41
C ARG A 76 17.14 6.82 -8.00
N THR A 77 17.05 7.66 -6.99
CA THR A 77 18.19 8.02 -6.13
C THR A 77 17.96 7.39 -4.76
N ALA A 78 18.70 6.32 -4.47
CA ALA A 78 18.60 5.63 -3.18
C ALA A 78 19.15 6.52 -2.06
N ASP A 79 18.34 6.71 -1.03
CA ASP A 79 18.87 7.11 0.27
C ASP A 79 19.42 5.89 1.04
N GLN A 80 19.96 6.12 2.23
CA GLN A 80 20.56 5.05 3.04
C GLN A 80 19.55 4.02 3.56
N THR A 81 18.24 4.23 3.38
CA THR A 81 17.17 3.35 3.88
C THR A 81 16.73 2.31 2.85
N GLY A 82 17.23 2.40 1.62
CA GLY A 82 16.74 1.56 0.51
C GLY A 82 15.33 1.93 0.05
N VAL A 83 14.87 3.14 0.39
CA VAL A 83 13.59 3.72 -0.01
C VAL A 83 13.84 4.95 -0.87
N CYS A 84 13.11 5.07 -1.97
CA CYS A 84 13.19 6.21 -2.89
C CYS A 84 11.83 6.90 -2.96
N ILE A 85 11.75 8.15 -2.55
CA ILE A 85 10.53 8.94 -2.69
C ILE A 85 10.46 9.42 -4.14
N LEU A 86 9.39 9.01 -4.82
CA LEU A 86 9.12 9.42 -6.20
C LEU A 86 8.30 10.70 -6.25
N GLU A 87 7.29 10.81 -5.38
CA GLU A 87 6.34 11.92 -5.41
C GLU A 87 5.84 12.24 -3.99
N ARG A 88 5.58 13.53 -3.74
CA ARG A 88 4.89 14.02 -2.55
C ARG A 88 3.71 14.88 -2.98
N VAL A 89 2.54 14.59 -2.44
CA VAL A 89 1.34 15.38 -2.69
C VAL A 89 0.71 15.83 -1.36
N PRO A 90 0.22 17.07 -1.28
CA PRO A 90 -0.59 17.49 -0.14
C PRO A 90 -1.95 16.79 -0.21
N VAL A 91 -2.43 16.31 0.92
CA VAL A 91 -3.77 15.74 1.08
C VAL A 91 -4.57 16.70 1.96
N GLY A 92 -5.54 17.40 1.39
CA GLY A 92 -6.28 18.49 2.06
C GLY A 92 -7.19 18.04 3.21
N GLU A 93 -7.29 16.73 3.48
CA GLU A 93 -8.11 16.18 4.56
C GLU A 93 -7.29 15.26 5.47
N SER A 94 -7.80 15.05 6.68
CA SER A 94 -7.12 14.23 7.67
C SER A 94 -7.03 12.77 7.24
N ILE A 95 -5.83 12.26 7.11
CA ILE A 95 -5.52 10.85 6.84
C ILE A 95 -6.22 9.91 7.83
N VAL A 96 -6.41 10.33 9.10
CA VAL A 96 -7.07 9.53 10.14
C VAL A 96 -8.54 9.22 9.82
N HIS A 97 -9.19 10.01 9.01
CA HIS A 97 -10.60 9.81 8.68
C HIS A 97 -10.81 8.94 7.43
N GLY A 98 -9.74 8.51 6.77
CA GLY A 98 -9.82 7.60 5.62
C GLY A 98 -10.46 8.20 4.37
N ASN A 99 -10.51 9.53 4.28
CA ASN A 99 -11.01 10.28 3.13
C ASN A 99 -9.88 10.83 2.28
N THR A 100 -8.73 10.19 2.32
CA THR A 100 -7.58 10.66 1.58
C THR A 100 -7.77 10.36 0.10
N ALA A 101 -7.76 11.42 -0.68
CA ALA A 101 -7.69 11.38 -2.13
C ALA A 101 -6.30 11.86 -2.56
N ALA A 102 -5.25 11.15 -2.13
CA ALA A 102 -3.96 11.35 -2.73
C ALA A 102 -4.05 10.96 -4.19
N PHE A 103 -3.85 11.92 -5.08
CA PHE A 103 -3.82 11.69 -6.51
C PHE A 103 -2.40 11.98 -7.00
N PHE A 104 -1.68 10.94 -7.30
CA PHE A 104 -0.30 11.01 -7.75
C PHE A 104 -0.24 11.15 -9.28
N ALA A 105 0.77 11.84 -9.79
CA ALA A 105 1.05 11.83 -11.24
C ALA A 105 1.32 10.40 -11.75
N TRP A 106 1.80 9.53 -10.87
CA TRP A 106 1.93 8.09 -11.10
C TRP A 106 0.62 7.43 -11.53
N ASP A 107 -0.52 7.83 -10.95
CA ASP A 107 -1.86 7.27 -11.22
C ASP A 107 -2.42 7.69 -12.59
N GLN A 108 -1.78 8.67 -13.26
CA GLN A 108 -2.20 9.15 -14.57
C GLN A 108 -1.68 8.29 -15.73
N GLN A 109 -0.83 7.31 -15.44
CA GLN A 109 -0.29 6.45 -16.48
C GLN A 109 -1.37 5.48 -16.99
N PRO A 110 -1.42 5.21 -18.30
CA PRO A 110 -2.33 4.21 -18.85
C PRO A 110 -2.06 2.85 -18.23
N VAL A 111 -3.13 2.18 -17.80
CA VAL A 111 -3.08 0.82 -17.25
C VAL A 111 -3.05 -0.18 -18.39
N THR A 112 -2.17 -1.16 -18.34
CA THR A 112 -2.08 -2.25 -19.31
C THR A 112 -3.07 -3.39 -18.98
N ASP A 113 -3.39 -4.24 -19.97
CA ASP A 113 -4.22 -5.41 -19.75
C ASP A 113 -3.62 -6.37 -18.71
N ASP A 114 -2.30 -6.53 -18.69
CA ASP A 114 -1.59 -7.37 -17.73
C ASP A 114 -1.72 -6.81 -16.30
N GLU A 115 -1.65 -5.49 -16.13
CA GLU A 115 -1.87 -4.83 -14.83
C GLU A 115 -3.31 -4.97 -14.35
N ILE A 116 -4.28 -4.91 -15.26
CA ILE A 116 -5.69 -5.15 -14.94
C ILE A 116 -5.86 -6.59 -14.45
N GLU A 117 -5.35 -7.57 -15.18
CA GLU A 117 -5.44 -8.97 -14.78
C GLU A 117 -4.77 -9.22 -13.42
N ALA A 118 -3.57 -8.68 -13.23
CA ALA A 118 -2.84 -8.75 -11.97
C ALA A 118 -3.65 -8.16 -10.81
N THR A 119 -4.26 -6.99 -11.01
CA THR A 119 -5.10 -6.33 -10.01
C THR A 119 -6.33 -7.17 -9.67
N LEU A 120 -7.00 -7.74 -10.66
CA LEU A 120 -8.16 -8.62 -10.43
C LEU A 120 -7.79 -9.86 -9.61
N ARG A 121 -6.63 -10.46 -9.86
CA ARG A 121 -6.12 -11.59 -9.06
C ARG A 121 -5.81 -11.18 -7.62
N LEU A 122 -5.22 -10.02 -7.43
CA LEU A 122 -4.94 -9.43 -6.10
C LEU A 122 -6.24 -9.21 -5.33
N LEU A 123 -7.22 -8.57 -5.94
CA LEU A 123 -8.53 -8.32 -5.34
C LEU A 123 -9.26 -9.62 -4.99
N ALA A 124 -9.18 -10.64 -5.84
CA ALA A 124 -9.77 -11.95 -5.57
C ALA A 124 -9.14 -12.64 -4.36
N ALA A 125 -7.81 -12.55 -4.21
CA ALA A 125 -7.09 -13.09 -3.06
C ALA A 125 -7.44 -12.33 -1.77
N SER A 126 -7.40 -10.99 -1.80
CA SER A 126 -7.74 -10.12 -0.68
C SER A 126 -9.19 -10.35 -0.21
N ARG A 127 -10.14 -10.40 -1.14
CA ARG A 127 -11.54 -10.70 -0.83
C ARG A 127 -11.70 -12.08 -0.16
N ARG A 128 -11.00 -13.10 -0.66
CA ARG A 128 -11.06 -14.46 -0.09
C ARG A 128 -10.54 -14.48 1.34
N GLU A 129 -9.45 -13.80 1.62
CA GLU A 129 -8.88 -13.70 2.96
C GLU A 129 -9.80 -12.91 3.89
N LEU A 130 -10.36 -11.78 3.43
CA LEU A 130 -11.34 -11.02 4.19
C LEU A 130 -12.54 -11.88 4.58
N LEU A 131 -13.12 -12.60 3.63
CA LEU A 131 -14.26 -13.48 3.90
C LEU A 131 -13.90 -14.62 4.85
N ALA A 132 -12.69 -15.19 4.74
CA ALA A 132 -12.21 -16.20 5.66
C ALA A 132 -12.03 -15.64 7.08
N THR A 133 -11.57 -14.42 7.20
CA THR A 133 -11.43 -13.71 8.48
C THR A 133 -12.80 -13.40 9.09
N LEU A 134 -13.74 -12.87 8.30
CA LEU A 134 -15.09 -12.55 8.76
C LEU A 134 -15.85 -13.78 9.29
N ARG A 135 -15.63 -14.94 8.70
CA ARG A 135 -16.25 -16.21 9.16
C ARG A 135 -15.79 -16.66 10.54
N ARG A 136 -14.72 -16.10 11.09
CA ARG A 136 -14.21 -16.39 12.44
C ARG A 136 -14.93 -15.59 13.53
N PHE A 137 -15.61 -14.51 13.14
CA PHE A 137 -16.35 -13.67 14.08
C PHE A 137 -17.75 -14.25 14.36
N GLN A 138 -18.17 -14.12 15.60
CA GLN A 138 -19.56 -14.36 15.97
C GLN A 138 -20.45 -13.21 15.49
N PRO A 139 -21.76 -13.43 15.24
CA PRO A 139 -22.65 -12.39 14.71
C PRO A 139 -22.68 -11.11 15.56
N ASP A 140 -22.61 -11.22 16.88
CA ASP A 140 -22.55 -10.09 17.81
C ASP A 140 -21.26 -9.29 17.69
N GLN A 141 -20.14 -9.93 17.38
CA GLN A 141 -18.85 -9.25 17.14
C GLN A 141 -18.87 -8.42 15.85
N LEU A 142 -19.59 -8.86 14.81
CA LEU A 142 -19.71 -8.14 13.56
C LEU A 142 -20.48 -6.82 13.71
N THR A 143 -21.42 -6.78 14.64
CA THR A 143 -22.27 -5.61 14.92
C THR A 143 -21.73 -4.73 16.06
N LEU A 144 -20.66 -5.16 16.74
CA LEU A 144 -20.03 -4.38 17.81
C LEU A 144 -19.53 -3.05 17.26
N ARG A 145 -19.93 -1.95 17.89
CA ARG A 145 -19.43 -0.62 17.57
C ARG A 145 -18.19 -0.33 18.43
N PRO A 146 -17.01 -0.15 17.80
CA PRO A 146 -15.89 0.44 18.50
C PRO A 146 -16.25 1.86 18.95
N GLY A 147 -15.67 2.35 20.01
CA GLY A 147 -15.90 3.73 20.47
C GLY A 147 -15.53 4.78 19.43
N GLY A 148 -15.94 6.04 19.64
CA GLY A 148 -15.51 7.18 18.82
C GLY A 148 -16.18 7.31 17.44
N GLY A 149 -17.37 6.72 17.24
CA GLY A 149 -18.11 6.87 15.97
C GLY A 149 -17.62 5.96 14.83
N ALA A 150 -16.71 5.03 15.11
CA ALA A 150 -16.20 4.08 14.13
C ALA A 150 -17.31 3.14 13.60
N ARG A 151 -17.17 2.72 12.35
CA ARG A 151 -18.08 1.76 11.71
C ARG A 151 -17.92 0.37 12.28
N THR A 152 -19.01 -0.41 12.31
CA THR A 152 -18.96 -1.84 12.63
C THR A 152 -18.27 -2.63 11.52
N VAL A 153 -17.80 -3.85 11.83
CA VAL A 153 -17.22 -4.76 10.83
C VAL A 153 -18.25 -5.05 9.72
N GLU A 154 -19.52 -5.25 10.07
CA GLU A 154 -20.61 -5.45 9.09
C GLU A 154 -20.77 -4.25 8.14
N GLN A 155 -20.67 -3.01 8.65
CA GLN A 155 -20.77 -1.80 7.83
C GLN A 155 -19.58 -1.59 6.90
N ILE A 156 -18.42 -2.13 7.23
CA ILE A 156 -17.21 -2.07 6.39
C ILE A 156 -17.25 -3.16 5.31
N ALA A 157 -17.85 -4.31 5.61
CA ALA A 157 -17.87 -5.47 4.73
C ALA A 157 -18.97 -5.44 3.65
N ARG A 158 -19.90 -4.48 3.71
CA ARG A 158 -20.96 -4.25 2.70
C ARG A 158 -20.47 -3.36 1.56
#